data_8ceb19f94a433f0f44b09fe5dfc16c59
#
_entry.id   8ceb19f94a433f0f44b09fe5dfc16c59
#
_cell.length_a   1.000
_cell.length_b   1.000
_cell.length_c   1.000
_cell.angle_alpha   90.00
_cell.angle_beta   90.00
_cell.angle_gamma   90.00
#
_symmetry.space_group_name_H-M   'P 1'
#
loop_
_entity.id
_entity.type
_entity.pdbx_description
1 polymer ?
#
loop_
_entity_poly.entity_id
_entity_poly.type
_entity_poly.pdbx_seq_one_letter_code
_entity_poly.pdbx_strand_id
1 'polypeptide(L)'
;MCIRDRFLDATKVHLAVSLHNPFHEERAAIMPVERAWPIAEVAAILRRYDFTHQRRVSFEYIVMSGLNDSPRHIRELCRLLDGIKCRINLIRFHKIPGSPYFSPDDEAMIRFRDTLTAKGIQTTIRASRGEDIQAACGLLSTAAAEDGQ
;
A
#
# COMPACT_ATOMS: atom_id res chain seq x y z
N MET A 1 -23.43 -3.42 13.03
CA MET A 1 -22.05 -3.71 13.46
C MET A 1 -21.44 -4.74 12.53
N CYS A 2 -20.48 -4.34 11.70
CA CYS A 2 -19.91 -5.19 10.67
C CYS A 2 -18.94 -6.21 11.29
N ILE A 3 -18.77 -7.37 10.65
CA ILE A 3 -17.81 -8.41 11.06
C ILE A 3 -16.40 -7.83 11.26
N ARG A 4 -16.04 -6.80 10.49
CA ARG A 4 -14.76 -6.07 10.59
C ARG A 4 -14.58 -5.35 11.94
N ASP A 5 -15.64 -4.72 12.45
CA ASP A 5 -15.58 -4.00 13.71
C ASP A 5 -15.35 -4.96 14.87
N ARG A 6 -16.00 -6.14 14.83
CA ARG A 6 -15.77 -7.20 15.80
C ARG A 6 -14.38 -7.79 15.76
N PHE A 7 -13.79 -7.91 14.57
CA PHE A 7 -12.44 -8.46 14.45
C PHE A 7 -11.39 -7.54 15.06
N LEU A 8 -11.47 -6.25 14.79
CA LEU A 8 -10.56 -5.26 15.35
C LEU A 8 -10.74 -5.10 16.87
N ASP A 9 -11.97 -5.18 17.38
CA ASP A 9 -12.26 -5.12 18.81
C ASP A 9 -11.82 -6.37 19.57
N ALA A 10 -11.96 -7.54 18.96
CA ALA A 10 -11.69 -8.83 19.61
C ALA A 10 -10.21 -9.25 19.53
N THR A 11 -9.45 -8.70 18.60
CA THR A 11 -8.06 -9.13 18.35
C THR A 11 -7.11 -7.94 18.41
N LYS A 12 -6.11 -8.00 19.27
CA LYS A 12 -5.02 -7.00 19.34
C LYS A 12 -3.97 -7.23 18.24
N VAL A 13 -4.41 -7.61 17.05
CA VAL A 13 -3.51 -7.90 15.92
C VAL A 13 -3.11 -6.61 15.21
N HIS A 14 -1.92 -6.65 14.60
CA HIS A 14 -1.46 -5.57 13.74
C HIS A 14 -2.22 -5.59 12.42
N LEU A 15 -2.86 -4.47 12.07
CA LEU A 15 -3.58 -4.33 10.80
C LEU A 15 -2.64 -3.76 9.73
N ALA A 16 -2.51 -4.47 8.63
CA ALA A 16 -1.83 -4.01 7.42
C ALA A 16 -2.83 -3.93 6.27
N VAL A 17 -2.86 -2.80 5.59
CA VAL A 17 -3.78 -2.54 4.47
C VAL A 17 -2.96 -2.29 3.20
N SER A 18 -3.23 -3.07 2.17
CA SER A 18 -2.65 -2.84 0.84
C SER A 18 -3.29 -1.60 0.19
N LEU A 19 -2.51 -0.55 0.07
CA LEU A 19 -2.97 0.74 -0.46
C LEU A 19 -2.60 0.92 -1.94
N HIS A 20 -1.33 0.95 -2.25
CA HIS A 20 -0.69 0.98 -3.57
C HIS A 20 -1.04 2.17 -4.47
N ASN A 21 -2.17 2.82 -4.29
CA ASN A 21 -2.54 4.06 -4.97
C ASN A 21 -3.68 4.76 -4.21
N PRO A 22 -3.64 6.08 -4.00
CA PRO A 22 -4.68 6.79 -3.27
C PRO A 22 -5.89 7.18 -4.15
N PHE A 23 -5.78 7.10 -5.47
CA PHE A 23 -6.85 7.45 -6.41
C PHE A 23 -7.70 6.24 -6.76
N HIS A 24 -9.03 6.40 -6.69
CA HIS A 24 -9.99 5.32 -6.93
C HIS A 24 -9.80 4.63 -8.29
N GLU A 25 -9.78 5.40 -9.38
CA GLU A 25 -9.67 4.85 -10.74
C GLU A 25 -8.32 4.17 -10.97
N GLU A 26 -7.24 4.79 -10.54
CA GLU A 26 -5.90 4.24 -10.68
C GLU A 26 -5.73 2.98 -9.82
N ARG A 27 -6.26 2.99 -8.59
CA ARG A 27 -6.21 1.83 -7.69
C ARG A 27 -7.05 0.69 -8.25
N ALA A 28 -8.24 0.95 -8.78
CA ALA A 28 -9.10 -0.06 -9.38
C ALA A 28 -8.44 -0.76 -10.59
N ALA A 29 -7.58 -0.05 -11.33
CA ALA A 29 -6.85 -0.61 -12.46
C ALA A 29 -5.80 -1.65 -12.03
N ILE A 30 -5.17 -1.48 -10.85
CA ILE A 30 -4.16 -2.42 -10.32
C ILE A 30 -4.72 -3.36 -9.25
N MET A 31 -5.80 -2.97 -8.59
CA MET A 31 -6.47 -3.72 -7.54
C MET A 31 -7.98 -3.70 -7.73
N PRO A 32 -8.56 -4.66 -8.43
CA PRO A 32 -10.02 -4.70 -8.69
C PRO A 32 -10.89 -4.68 -7.43
N VAL A 33 -10.36 -5.08 -6.28
CA VAL A 33 -11.06 -5.03 -4.98
C VAL A 33 -11.48 -3.60 -4.60
N GLU A 34 -10.86 -2.58 -5.18
CA GLU A 34 -11.24 -1.17 -4.98
C GLU A 34 -12.70 -0.89 -5.34
N ARG A 35 -13.25 -1.58 -6.34
CA ARG A 35 -14.65 -1.43 -6.77
C ARG A 35 -15.64 -1.90 -5.70
N ALA A 36 -15.26 -2.95 -4.96
CA ALA A 36 -16.08 -3.48 -3.86
C ALA A 36 -15.81 -2.74 -2.55
N TRP A 37 -14.57 -2.35 -2.32
CA TRP A 37 -14.09 -1.73 -1.08
C TRP A 37 -13.18 -0.53 -1.37
N PRO A 38 -13.76 0.63 -1.69
CA PRO A 38 -12.98 1.84 -1.96
C PRO A 38 -12.08 2.21 -0.79
N ILE A 39 -10.83 2.56 -1.08
CA ILE A 39 -9.86 2.92 -0.04
C ILE A 39 -10.31 4.12 0.79
N ALA A 40 -11.07 5.03 0.19
CA ALA A 40 -11.63 6.18 0.90
C ALA A 40 -12.62 5.74 2.00
N GLU A 41 -13.42 4.71 1.76
CA GLU A 41 -14.32 4.14 2.76
C GLU A 41 -13.56 3.41 3.86
N VAL A 42 -12.53 2.64 3.49
CA VAL A 42 -11.63 1.98 4.44
C VAL A 42 -10.97 3.01 5.35
N ALA A 43 -10.44 4.08 4.79
CA ALA A 43 -9.83 5.17 5.54
C ALA A 43 -10.84 5.85 6.49
N ALA A 44 -12.08 6.07 6.05
CA ALA A 44 -13.14 6.64 6.88
C ALA A 44 -13.48 5.74 8.09
N ILE A 45 -13.52 4.43 7.90
CA ILE A 45 -13.71 3.46 8.98
C ILE A 45 -12.55 3.50 9.97
N LEU A 46 -11.31 3.46 9.46
CA LEU A 46 -10.11 3.48 10.29
C LEU A 46 -9.98 4.79 11.10
N ARG A 47 -10.45 5.90 10.54
CA ARG A 47 -10.44 7.21 11.21
C ARG A 47 -11.34 7.26 12.45
N ARG A 48 -12.42 6.45 12.46
CA ARG A 48 -13.34 6.33 13.58
C ARG A 48 -12.88 5.34 14.64
N TYR A 49 -11.88 4.52 14.32
CA TYR A 49 -11.42 3.45 15.20
C TYR A 49 -10.40 3.96 16.21
N ASP A 50 -10.53 3.54 17.46
CA ASP A 50 -9.57 3.87 18.52
C ASP A 50 -8.43 2.83 18.57
N PHE A 51 -7.25 3.23 18.14
CA PHE A 51 -6.03 2.42 18.19
C PHE A 51 -5.17 2.69 19.44
N THR A 52 -5.72 3.32 20.48
CA THR A 52 -4.95 3.74 21.67
C THR A 52 -4.24 2.58 22.34
N HIS A 53 -4.84 1.40 22.35
CA HIS A 53 -4.30 0.17 22.96
C HIS A 53 -3.73 -0.82 21.94
N GLN A 54 -3.61 -0.43 20.68
CA GLN A 54 -3.13 -1.28 19.59
C GLN A 54 -1.95 -0.64 18.86
N ARG A 55 -1.23 -1.47 18.09
CA ARG A 55 -0.19 -0.96 17.20
C ARG A 55 -0.82 -0.11 16.08
N ARG A 56 -0.07 0.86 15.60
CA ARG A 56 -0.48 1.69 14.46
C ARG A 56 -0.83 0.85 13.26
N VAL A 57 -1.85 1.26 12.50
CA VAL A 57 -2.16 0.68 11.19
C VAL A 57 -0.97 0.88 10.26
N SER A 58 -0.61 -0.15 9.51
CA SER A 58 0.36 -0.07 8.43
C SER A 58 -0.35 -0.06 7.09
N PHE A 59 0.05 0.85 6.20
CA PHE A 59 -0.35 0.82 4.80
C PHE A 59 0.83 0.35 3.96
N GLU A 60 0.61 -0.71 3.20
CA GLU A 60 1.61 -1.24 2.27
C GLU A 60 1.46 -0.51 0.92
N TYR A 61 2.56 -0.01 0.39
CA TYR A 61 2.57 0.78 -0.85
C TYR A 61 3.70 0.32 -1.76
N ILE A 62 3.35 -0.40 -2.81
CA ILE A 62 4.31 -0.80 -3.86
C ILE A 62 4.55 0.40 -4.76
N VAL A 63 5.78 0.89 -4.78
CA VAL A 63 6.18 2.03 -5.62
C VAL A 63 6.54 1.54 -7.01
N MET A 64 5.83 2.05 -8.00
CA MET A 64 6.05 1.78 -9.43
C MET A 64 6.42 3.09 -10.12
N SER A 65 7.57 3.12 -10.75
CA SER A 65 8.11 4.33 -11.37
C SER A 65 7.18 4.88 -12.46
N GLY A 66 6.85 6.16 -12.35
CA GLY A 66 5.99 6.87 -13.29
C GLY A 66 4.49 6.56 -13.17
N LEU A 67 4.08 5.65 -12.28
CA LEU A 67 2.68 5.27 -12.12
C LEU A 67 2.05 5.87 -10.85
N ASN A 68 2.68 5.69 -9.70
CA ASN A 68 2.11 6.06 -8.40
C ASN A 68 3.08 6.82 -7.49
N ASP A 69 4.17 7.34 -8.02
CA ASP A 69 5.26 7.98 -7.29
C ASP A 69 5.36 9.50 -7.49
N SER A 70 4.35 10.11 -8.08
CA SER A 70 4.34 11.55 -8.36
C SER A 70 3.99 12.41 -7.14
N PRO A 71 4.32 13.73 -7.15
CA PRO A 71 3.89 14.66 -6.11
C PRO A 71 2.37 14.70 -5.92
N ARG A 72 1.59 14.46 -6.97
CA ARG A 72 0.13 14.35 -6.91
C ARG A 72 -0.31 13.20 -5.99
N HIS A 73 0.35 12.06 -6.10
CA HIS A 73 0.09 10.89 -5.26
C HIS A 73 0.44 11.16 -3.79
N ILE A 74 1.56 11.84 -3.54
CA ILE A 74 1.95 12.23 -2.18
C ILE A 74 0.90 13.15 -1.54
N ARG A 75 0.42 14.16 -2.25
CA ARG A 75 -0.61 15.06 -1.74
C ARG A 75 -1.91 14.31 -1.40
N GLU A 76 -2.33 13.41 -2.27
CA GLU A 76 -3.54 12.63 -2.05
C GLU A 76 -3.38 11.62 -0.91
N LEU A 77 -2.20 11.00 -0.76
CA LEU A 77 -1.90 10.15 0.39
C LEU A 77 -2.02 10.93 1.70
N CYS A 78 -1.49 12.14 1.75
CA CYS A 78 -1.60 13.00 2.92
C CYS A 78 -3.05 13.34 3.25
N ARG A 79 -3.85 13.64 2.22
CA ARG A 79 -5.28 13.94 2.38
C ARG A 79 -6.08 12.71 2.84
N LEU A 80 -5.85 11.57 2.21
CA LEU A 80 -6.54 10.31 2.50
C LEU A 80 -6.26 9.80 3.91
N LEU A 81 -5.01 9.90 4.37
CA LEU A 81 -4.56 9.35 5.64
C LEU A 81 -4.59 10.34 6.79
N ASP A 82 -5.04 11.58 6.53
CA ASP A 82 -5.19 12.59 7.57
C ASP A 82 -6.12 12.11 8.69
N GLY A 83 -5.70 12.32 9.94
CA GLY A 83 -6.45 11.88 11.11
C GLY A 83 -6.36 10.38 11.44
N ILE A 84 -5.62 9.60 10.68
CA ILE A 84 -5.37 8.18 10.95
C ILE A 84 -3.97 8.01 11.56
N LYS A 85 -3.90 7.34 12.71
CA LYS A 85 -2.63 6.99 13.34
C LYS A 85 -2.00 5.78 12.63
N CYS A 86 -1.19 6.06 11.63
CA CYS A 86 -0.66 5.04 10.71
C CYS A 86 0.80 5.25 10.36
N ARG A 87 1.36 4.25 9.67
CA ARG A 87 2.63 4.34 8.96
C ARG A 87 2.45 3.81 7.54
N ILE A 88 3.34 4.21 6.64
CA ILE A 88 3.42 3.64 5.29
C ILE A 88 4.70 2.82 5.18
N ASN A 89 4.58 1.60 4.71
CA ASN A 89 5.71 0.76 4.33
C ASN A 89 5.82 0.78 2.80
N LEU A 90 6.89 1.39 2.30
CA LEU A 90 7.18 1.41 0.87
C LEU A 90 7.84 0.09 0.47
N ILE A 91 7.33 -0.52 -0.57
CA ILE A 91 7.87 -1.74 -1.16
C ILE A 91 8.30 -1.39 -2.59
N ARG A 92 9.55 -1.70 -2.95
CA ARG A 92 10.00 -1.52 -4.31
C ARG A 92 9.31 -2.50 -5.24
N PHE A 93 8.74 -2.03 -6.33
CA PHE A 93 8.27 -2.90 -7.40
C PHE A 93 9.46 -3.55 -8.11
N HIS A 94 9.42 -4.85 -8.27
CA HIS A 94 10.38 -5.61 -9.06
C HIS A 94 9.78 -5.92 -10.42
N LYS A 95 10.51 -5.54 -11.47
CA LYS A 95 10.03 -5.74 -12.85
C LYS A 95 9.83 -7.21 -13.14
N ILE A 96 8.64 -7.55 -13.61
CA ILE A 96 8.27 -8.88 -14.07
C ILE A 96 8.35 -8.90 -15.60
N PRO A 97 8.85 -9.97 -16.22
CA PRO A 97 8.81 -10.12 -17.68
C PRO A 97 7.38 -9.88 -18.21
N GLY A 98 7.24 -9.06 -19.24
CA GLY A 98 5.95 -8.71 -19.84
C GLY A 98 5.12 -7.67 -19.09
N SER A 99 5.54 -7.21 -17.91
CA SER A 99 4.85 -6.15 -17.17
C SER A 99 5.11 -4.78 -17.80
N PRO A 100 4.07 -3.91 -17.93
CA PRO A 100 4.24 -2.54 -18.38
C PRO A 100 4.82 -1.61 -17.32
N TYR A 101 5.02 -2.10 -16.09
CA TYR A 101 5.47 -1.30 -14.96
C TYR A 101 6.99 -1.34 -14.80
N PHE A 102 7.55 -0.28 -14.19
CA PHE A 102 8.97 -0.12 -13.99
C PHE A 102 9.33 -0.02 -12.51
N SER A 103 10.50 -0.55 -12.16
CA SER A 103 11.06 -0.42 -10.81
C SER A 103 11.58 1.00 -10.60
N PRO A 104 11.30 1.63 -9.45
CA PRO A 104 11.92 2.88 -9.07
C PRO A 104 13.40 2.64 -8.69
N ASP A 105 14.24 3.64 -8.86
CA ASP A 105 15.63 3.62 -8.36
C ASP A 105 15.66 3.95 -6.85
N ASP A 106 16.82 3.80 -6.23
CA ASP A 106 17.01 4.04 -4.80
C ASP A 106 16.75 5.50 -4.43
N GLU A 107 17.17 6.42 -5.27
CA GLU A 107 16.98 7.85 -5.04
C GLU A 107 15.49 8.22 -5.05
N ALA A 108 14.71 7.68 -5.98
CA ALA A 108 13.28 7.87 -6.05
C ALA A 108 12.56 7.32 -4.80
N MET A 109 12.96 6.13 -4.34
CA MET A 109 12.43 5.52 -3.12
C MET A 109 12.71 6.38 -1.88
N ILE A 110 13.94 6.84 -1.73
CA ILE A 110 14.36 7.70 -0.61
C ILE A 110 13.62 9.03 -0.64
N ARG A 111 13.54 9.68 -1.81
CA ARG A 111 12.83 10.94 -1.99
C ARG A 111 11.34 10.81 -1.64
N PHE A 112 10.69 9.74 -2.08
CA PHE A 112 9.29 9.48 -1.78
C PHE A 112 9.06 9.27 -0.27
N ARG A 113 9.89 8.46 0.39
CA ARG A 113 9.89 8.27 1.83
C ARG A 113 10.07 9.57 2.60
N ASP A 114 11.10 10.33 2.25
CA ASP A 114 11.47 11.55 2.98
C ASP A 114 10.40 12.65 2.82
N THR A 115 9.81 12.74 1.64
CA THR A 115 8.71 13.69 1.40
C THR A 115 7.48 13.37 2.24
N LEU A 116 7.08 12.10 2.31
CA LEU A 116 5.96 11.67 3.16
C LEU A 116 6.26 11.88 4.64
N THR A 117 7.47 11.55 5.07
CA THR A 117 7.91 11.75 6.46
C THR A 117 7.90 13.23 6.84
N ALA A 118 8.38 14.11 5.96
CA ALA A 118 8.36 15.56 6.17
C ALA A 118 6.93 16.13 6.27
N LYS A 119 5.96 15.47 5.67
CA LYS A 119 4.53 15.83 5.74
C LYS A 119 3.80 15.22 6.96
N GLY A 120 4.52 14.53 7.83
CA GLY A 120 3.99 14.00 9.09
C GLY A 120 3.52 12.53 9.03
N ILE A 121 3.74 11.83 7.92
CA ILE A 121 3.41 10.41 7.80
C ILE A 121 4.69 9.59 7.98
N GLN A 122 4.77 8.81 9.05
CA GLN A 122 5.91 7.91 9.27
C GLN A 122 6.00 6.91 8.12
N THR A 123 7.11 6.93 7.40
CA THR A 123 7.31 6.14 6.20
C THR A 123 8.62 5.38 6.28
N THR A 124 8.59 4.10 5.98
CA THR A 124 9.77 3.23 5.94
C THR A 124 9.87 2.54 4.59
N ILE A 125 11.10 2.26 4.15
CA ILE A 125 11.35 1.41 2.98
C ILE A 125 11.57 0.00 3.50
N ARG A 126 10.72 -0.93 3.05
CA ARG A 126 10.84 -2.33 3.42
C ARG A 126 11.87 -3.00 2.51
N ALA A 127 12.85 -3.67 3.11
CA ALA A 127 13.78 -4.50 2.35
C ALA A 127 13.01 -5.66 1.71
N SER A 128 13.14 -5.80 0.40
CA SER A 128 12.61 -6.96 -0.31
C SER A 128 13.45 -8.16 0.05
N ARG A 129 12.88 -9.07 0.84
CA ARG A 129 13.44 -10.41 0.98
C ARG A 129 12.93 -11.22 -0.20
N GLY A 130 13.79 -11.66 -1.07
CA GLY A 130 13.44 -12.51 -2.21
C GLY A 130 13.64 -11.87 -3.58
N GLU A 131 14.54 -10.89 -3.70
CA GLU A 131 14.97 -10.38 -5.00
C GLU A 131 15.54 -11.47 -5.90
N ASP A 132 16.14 -12.52 -5.28
CA ASP A 132 16.78 -13.65 -5.97
C ASP A 132 15.83 -14.81 -6.30
N ILE A 133 14.61 -14.78 -5.78
CA ILE A 133 13.59 -15.80 -6.02
C ILE A 133 12.29 -15.08 -6.43
N GLN A 134 11.64 -15.55 -7.46
CA GLN A 134 10.34 -15.04 -7.95
C GLN A 134 9.20 -15.21 -6.91
N ALA A 135 9.52 -15.02 -5.65
CA ALA A 135 8.65 -15.27 -4.50
C ALA A 135 8.12 -13.98 -3.85
N ALA A 136 8.24 -12.83 -4.51
CA ALA A 136 7.60 -11.60 -4.04
C ALA A 136 6.07 -11.71 -4.16
N CYS A 137 5.34 -11.19 -3.15
CA CYS A 137 3.88 -11.16 -3.16
C CYS A 137 3.33 -10.61 -4.49
N GLY A 138 2.52 -11.37 -5.18
CA GLY A 138 1.93 -11.01 -6.47
C GLY A 138 2.63 -11.61 -7.70
N LEU A 139 3.87 -12.10 -7.58
CA LEU A 139 4.56 -12.76 -8.68
C LEU A 139 4.04 -14.20 -8.92
N LEU A 140 3.60 -14.87 -7.86
CA LEU A 140 3.11 -16.24 -7.93
C LEU A 140 1.79 -16.39 -8.71
N SER A 141 0.96 -15.35 -8.71
CA SER A 141 -0.33 -15.40 -9.43
C SER A 141 -0.18 -15.22 -10.95
N THR A 142 0.89 -14.56 -11.40
CA THR A 142 1.17 -14.36 -12.83
C THR A 142 1.91 -15.55 -13.44
N ALA A 143 2.82 -16.19 -12.70
CA ALA A 143 3.53 -17.38 -13.17
C ALA A 143 2.59 -18.59 -13.40
N ALA A 144 1.57 -18.74 -12.55
CA ALA A 144 0.57 -19.81 -12.69
C ALA A 144 -0.38 -19.63 -13.90
N ALA A 145 -0.48 -18.42 -14.46
CA ALA A 145 -1.30 -18.15 -15.63
C ALA A 145 -0.59 -18.44 -16.97
N GLU A 146 0.74 -18.49 -16.96
CA GLU A 146 1.54 -18.77 -18.17
C GLU A 146 1.75 -20.26 -18.41
N ASP A 147 1.68 -21.09 -17.34
CA ASP A 147 1.82 -22.56 -17.45
C ASP A 147 0.51 -23.29 -17.82
N GLY A 148 -0.57 -22.55 -18.03
CA GLY A 148 -1.91 -23.08 -18.33
C GLY A 148 -2.36 -22.99 -19.79
N GLN A 149 -1.45 -22.70 -20.73
CA GLN A 149 -1.75 -22.70 -22.17
C GLN A 149 -1.05 -23.81 -22.92
#